data_cd06117d75276f7abce8ca9c2933d066
#
_entry.id   cd06117d75276f7abce8ca9c2933d066
#
_cell.length_a   1.000
_cell.length_b   1.000
_cell.length_c   1.000
_cell.angle_alpha   90.00
_cell.angle_beta   90.00
_cell.angle_gamma   90.00
#
_symmetry.space_group_name_H-M   'P 1'
#
loop_
_entity.id
_entity.type
_entity.pdbx_description
1 polymer ?
#
loop_
_entity_poly.entity_id
_entity_poly.type
_entity_poly.pdbx_seq_one_letter_code
_entity_poly.pdbx_strand_id
1 'polypeptide(L)'
;VVDALDRDKYEVYEIILNDKMDVINKMPKGIEFAFLMLHGKYGEDGTVQAILESMDIPYSGCGPLTSAMCMDKNITKKMLRDSGIPTADWTIARSIEDIDYDKIEEMGYPVFIKPNSGGSSVATFKVECREDVEDAVRAGLEVDDIVMIEAYLPGDEYTSFVLDGEVYPTIKISSPTGFFDFESKYSTGANAAKEEVVYLEKDLQDQINKASKAVWDTFYCRAYVRADFILSNGTFYVLELNTLPGMTPTSLIPRSANAKGLSYSELVDKIMETSLK
;
A
#
# COMPACT_ATOMS: atom_id res chain seq x y z
N VAL A 1 15.01 3.88 10.23
CA VAL A 1 15.15 5.28 9.77
C VAL A 1 16.07 6.05 10.70
N VAL A 2 15.77 6.12 11.99
CA VAL A 2 16.54 6.89 13.00
C VAL A 2 18.05 6.60 12.96
N ASP A 3 18.43 5.32 12.84
CA ASP A 3 19.84 4.90 12.75
C ASP A 3 20.51 5.19 11.39
N ALA A 4 19.71 5.49 10.37
CA ALA A 4 20.18 5.78 9.02
C ALA A 4 20.45 7.28 8.80
N LEU A 5 19.93 8.14 9.67
CA LEU A 5 20.07 9.59 9.56
C LEU A 5 21.44 10.05 10.06
N ASP A 6 22.10 10.87 9.28
CA ASP A 6 23.37 11.50 9.63
C ASP A 6 23.16 12.50 10.77
N ARG A 7 23.75 12.22 11.94
CA ARG A 7 23.62 13.01 13.17
C ARG A 7 24.43 14.31 13.13
N ASP A 8 25.37 14.43 12.22
CA ASP A 8 26.09 15.70 11.98
C ASP A 8 25.24 16.66 11.11
N LYS A 9 24.27 16.11 10.35
CA LYS A 9 23.37 16.84 9.45
C LYS A 9 22.00 17.12 10.08
N TYR A 10 21.50 16.17 10.89
CA TYR A 10 20.13 16.21 11.42
C TYR A 10 20.08 16.11 12.94
N GLU A 11 19.33 16.99 13.58
CA GLU A 11 18.88 16.81 14.95
C GLU A 11 17.57 15.99 14.93
N VAL A 12 17.61 14.77 15.47
CA VAL A 12 16.52 13.78 15.32
C VAL A 12 15.81 13.55 16.64
N TYR A 13 14.50 13.74 16.62
CA TYR A 13 13.58 13.45 17.72
C TYR A 13 12.70 12.26 17.34
N GLU A 14 12.67 11.24 18.20
CA GLU A 14 11.78 10.09 18.03
C GLU A 14 10.48 10.33 18.80
N ILE A 15 9.35 10.37 18.10
CA ILE A 15 8.04 10.62 18.68
C ILE A 15 7.17 9.38 18.50
N ILE A 16 6.89 8.69 19.61
CA ILE A 16 6.01 7.53 19.65
C ILE A 16 4.60 8.00 19.95
N LEU A 17 3.67 7.75 19.01
CA LEU A 17 2.26 8.08 19.12
C LEU A 17 1.52 6.95 19.82
N ASN A 18 1.09 7.17 21.07
CA ASN A 18 0.23 6.27 21.82
C ASN A 18 -1.25 6.72 21.79
N ASP A 19 -1.47 7.98 21.46
CA ASP A 19 -2.77 8.63 21.33
C ASP A 19 -2.79 9.51 20.09
N LYS A 20 -3.97 9.73 19.51
CA LYS A 20 -4.14 10.56 18.31
C LYS A 20 -3.67 12.01 18.51
N MET A 21 -3.77 12.54 19.72
CA MET A 21 -3.33 13.90 20.05
C MET A 21 -1.83 14.01 20.26
N ASP A 22 -1.10 12.89 20.33
CA ASP A 22 0.35 12.91 20.55
C ASP A 22 1.11 13.58 19.41
N VAL A 23 0.60 13.53 18.18
CA VAL A 23 1.20 14.24 17.04
C VAL A 23 1.24 15.76 17.28
N ILE A 24 0.29 16.31 18.03
CA ILE A 24 0.27 17.73 18.41
C ILE A 24 1.03 17.96 19.73
N ASN A 25 0.71 17.15 20.76
CA ASN A 25 1.15 17.37 22.12
C ASN A 25 2.64 17.09 22.34
N LYS A 26 3.20 16.14 21.57
CA LYS A 26 4.61 15.74 21.68
C LYS A 26 5.52 16.39 20.63
N MET A 27 4.96 17.16 19.69
CA MET A 27 5.78 17.78 18.65
C MET A 27 6.71 18.83 19.27
N PRO A 28 8.05 18.67 19.11
CA PRO A 28 8.99 19.67 19.59
C PRO A 28 8.82 21.00 18.85
N LYS A 29 9.15 22.11 19.52
CA LYS A 29 9.14 23.41 18.85
C LYS A 29 10.30 23.52 17.86
N GLY A 30 10.01 24.11 16.71
CA GLY A 30 11.03 24.36 15.68
C GLY A 30 11.38 23.13 14.84
N ILE A 31 10.52 22.10 14.82
CA ILE A 31 10.65 20.98 13.88
C ILE A 31 10.52 21.50 12.44
N GLU A 32 11.49 21.14 11.62
CA GLU A 32 11.54 21.52 10.21
C GLU A 32 11.01 20.45 9.28
N PHE A 33 10.94 19.19 9.75
CA PHE A 33 10.45 18.04 8.95
C PHE A 33 9.98 16.89 9.84
N ALA A 34 8.89 16.21 9.45
CA ALA A 34 8.40 15.00 10.10
C ALA A 34 8.55 13.79 9.16
N PHE A 35 9.41 12.83 9.50
CA PHE A 35 9.49 11.57 8.78
C PHE A 35 8.45 10.60 9.35
N LEU A 36 7.42 10.28 8.56
CA LEU A 36 6.29 9.46 8.98
C LEU A 36 6.60 7.98 8.87
N MET A 37 6.51 7.28 10.00
CA MET A 37 6.67 5.82 10.13
C MET A 37 5.45 5.24 10.84
N LEU A 38 4.28 5.43 10.25
CA LEU A 38 2.98 5.06 10.79
C LEU A 38 2.29 4.08 9.83
N HIS A 39 1.41 3.22 10.37
CA HIS A 39 0.66 2.26 9.58
C HIS A 39 -0.82 2.26 9.96
N GLY A 40 -1.68 1.92 8.97
CA GLY A 40 -3.12 1.77 9.15
C GLY A 40 -3.88 3.09 9.29
N LYS A 41 -5.14 2.99 9.77
CA LYS A 41 -6.01 4.14 10.01
C LYS A 41 -5.30 5.17 10.91
N TYR A 42 -5.55 6.45 10.72
CA TYR A 42 -4.90 7.61 11.31
C TYR A 42 -3.52 7.93 10.70
N GLY A 43 -2.64 6.95 10.51
CA GLY A 43 -1.29 7.18 9.99
C GLY A 43 -1.24 7.28 8.47
N GLU A 44 -1.97 6.39 7.77
CA GLU A 44 -1.96 6.27 6.30
C GLU A 44 -3.19 6.87 5.61
N ASP A 45 -4.20 7.33 6.37
CA ASP A 45 -5.48 7.80 5.83
C ASP A 45 -5.56 9.31 5.56
N GLY A 46 -4.44 10.02 5.69
CA GLY A 46 -4.35 11.46 5.47
C GLY A 46 -4.57 12.30 6.73
N THR A 47 -5.00 11.71 7.86
CA THR A 47 -5.30 12.47 9.09
C THR A 47 -4.06 13.12 9.67
N VAL A 48 -2.97 12.38 9.88
CA VAL A 48 -1.70 12.93 10.39
C VAL A 48 -1.11 13.93 9.42
N GLN A 49 -1.18 13.66 8.12
CA GLN A 49 -0.71 14.55 7.07
C GLN A 49 -1.44 15.91 7.13
N ALA A 50 -2.77 15.92 7.28
CA ALA A 50 -3.57 17.14 7.41
C ALA A 50 -3.26 17.93 8.69
N ILE A 51 -2.99 17.24 9.81
CA ILE A 51 -2.56 17.87 11.05
C ILE A 51 -1.22 18.60 10.85
N LEU A 52 -0.23 17.91 10.24
CA LEU A 52 1.10 18.49 9.98
C LEU A 52 1.02 19.68 9.01
N GLU A 53 0.18 19.59 7.97
CA GLU A 53 -0.08 20.76 7.09
C GLU A 53 -0.68 21.94 7.84
N SER A 54 -1.59 21.69 8.78
CA SER A 54 -2.18 22.73 9.63
C SER A 54 -1.18 23.35 10.61
N MET A 55 -0.05 22.68 10.86
CA MET A 55 1.05 23.13 11.69
C MET A 55 2.20 23.73 10.88
N ASP A 56 2.08 23.82 9.55
CA ASP A 56 3.14 24.23 8.61
C ASP A 56 4.42 23.36 8.76
N ILE A 57 4.28 22.07 9.07
CA ILE A 57 5.39 21.11 9.19
C ILE A 57 5.43 20.25 7.93
N PRO A 58 6.48 20.34 7.10
CA PRO A 58 6.71 19.42 6.00
C PRO A 58 6.90 17.98 6.50
N TYR A 59 6.46 16.99 5.70
CA TYR A 59 6.53 15.58 6.09
C TYR A 59 6.80 14.66 4.89
N SER A 60 7.27 13.44 5.19
CA SER A 60 7.54 12.42 4.17
C SER A 60 6.27 11.83 3.57
N GLY A 61 6.31 11.55 2.26
CA GLY A 61 5.27 10.81 1.56
C GLY A 61 4.15 11.68 0.97
N CYS A 62 3.06 11.03 0.62
CA CYS A 62 1.92 11.63 -0.06
C CYS A 62 1.11 12.57 0.87
N GLY A 63 0.39 13.52 0.24
CA GLY A 63 -0.50 14.45 0.95
C GLY A 63 -1.80 13.79 1.46
N PRO A 64 -2.64 14.56 2.20
CA PRO A 64 -3.86 14.05 2.81
C PRO A 64 -4.83 13.44 1.81
N LEU A 65 -5.08 14.09 0.68
CA LEU A 65 -6.00 13.62 -0.35
C LEU A 65 -5.55 12.28 -0.93
N THR A 66 -4.30 12.18 -1.36
CA THR A 66 -3.73 10.96 -1.92
C THR A 66 -3.77 9.82 -0.91
N SER A 67 -3.38 10.08 0.35
CA SER A 67 -3.40 9.09 1.43
C SER A 67 -4.81 8.57 1.69
N ALA A 68 -5.81 9.46 1.76
CA ALA A 68 -7.21 9.08 1.95
C ALA A 68 -7.74 8.24 0.78
N MET A 69 -7.45 8.64 -0.47
CA MET A 69 -7.86 7.88 -1.65
C MET A 69 -7.24 6.49 -1.71
N CYS A 70 -5.94 6.37 -1.39
CA CYS A 70 -5.22 5.09 -1.43
C CYS A 70 -5.62 4.16 -0.28
N MET A 71 -6.03 4.70 0.89
CA MET A 71 -6.53 3.92 2.01
C MET A 71 -7.89 3.27 1.70
N ASP A 72 -8.76 3.96 0.97
CA ASP A 72 -10.07 3.47 0.56
C ASP A 72 -9.96 2.66 -0.75
N LYS A 73 -10.01 1.31 -0.64
CA LYS A 73 -9.87 0.42 -1.78
C LYS A 73 -10.94 0.63 -2.86
N ASN A 74 -12.17 0.96 -2.45
CA ASN A 74 -13.26 1.21 -3.41
C ASN A 74 -13.04 2.51 -4.19
N ILE A 75 -12.58 3.57 -3.55
CA ILE A 75 -12.21 4.82 -4.23
C ILE A 75 -10.98 4.58 -5.13
N THR A 76 -9.96 3.91 -4.62
CA THR A 76 -8.77 3.52 -5.40
C THR A 76 -9.18 2.81 -6.69
N LYS A 77 -9.98 1.75 -6.59
CA LYS A 77 -10.41 0.98 -7.77
C LYS A 77 -11.27 1.77 -8.75
N LYS A 78 -12.14 2.65 -8.27
CA LYS A 78 -12.92 3.55 -9.14
C LYS A 78 -12.02 4.47 -9.93
N MET A 79 -11.02 5.08 -9.29
CA MET A 79 -10.07 5.97 -9.96
C MET A 79 -9.19 5.21 -10.95
N LEU A 80 -8.70 4.01 -10.59
CA LEU A 80 -7.96 3.15 -11.51
C LEU A 80 -8.78 2.82 -12.76
N ARG A 81 -10.04 2.40 -12.57
CA ARG A 81 -10.95 2.06 -13.68
C ARG A 81 -11.24 3.26 -14.57
N ASP A 82 -11.54 4.42 -14.00
CA ASP A 82 -11.81 5.67 -14.74
C ASP A 82 -10.58 6.11 -15.57
N SER A 83 -9.38 5.88 -15.03
CA SER A 83 -8.12 6.17 -15.72
C SER A 83 -7.64 5.07 -16.68
N GLY A 84 -8.41 3.99 -16.86
CA GLY A 84 -8.07 2.88 -17.75
C GLY A 84 -6.90 2.02 -17.23
N ILE A 85 -6.60 2.09 -15.94
CA ILE A 85 -5.57 1.25 -15.29
C ILE A 85 -6.23 -0.06 -14.83
N PRO A 86 -5.71 -1.23 -15.26
CA PRO A 86 -6.32 -2.51 -14.90
C PRO A 86 -6.34 -2.75 -13.39
N THR A 87 -7.49 -3.17 -12.89
CA THR A 87 -7.70 -3.67 -11.52
C THR A 87 -8.77 -4.75 -11.55
N ALA A 88 -8.78 -5.66 -10.58
CA ALA A 88 -9.78 -6.71 -10.49
C ALA A 88 -11.20 -6.13 -10.37
N ASP A 89 -12.20 -6.84 -10.88
CA ASP A 89 -13.60 -6.44 -10.70
C ASP A 89 -14.03 -6.62 -9.24
N TRP A 90 -15.01 -5.84 -8.77
CA TRP A 90 -15.43 -5.86 -7.36
C TRP A 90 -16.85 -5.34 -7.16
N THR A 91 -17.38 -5.64 -5.98
CA THR A 91 -18.53 -4.97 -5.37
C THR A 91 -18.22 -4.67 -3.89
N ILE A 92 -19.10 -3.92 -3.22
CA ILE A 92 -18.99 -3.60 -1.80
C ILE A 92 -20.29 -3.94 -1.07
N ALA A 93 -20.19 -4.24 0.22
CA ALA A 93 -21.31 -4.38 1.13
C ALA A 93 -21.08 -3.54 2.39
N ARG A 94 -22.14 -2.89 2.90
CA ARG A 94 -22.19 -2.16 4.17
C ARG A 94 -23.04 -2.88 5.21
N SER A 95 -23.81 -3.85 4.77
CA SER A 95 -24.59 -4.76 5.58
C SER A 95 -24.72 -6.09 4.86
N ILE A 96 -25.27 -7.10 5.51
CA ILE A 96 -25.53 -8.40 4.90
C ILE A 96 -26.56 -8.29 3.78
N GLU A 97 -27.55 -7.41 3.95
CA GLU A 97 -28.61 -7.16 2.96
C GLU A 97 -28.10 -6.45 1.70
N ASP A 98 -26.94 -5.77 1.79
CA ASP A 98 -26.29 -5.07 0.67
C ASP A 98 -25.44 -6.01 -0.22
N ILE A 99 -25.33 -7.29 0.10
CA ILE A 99 -24.51 -8.22 -0.67
C ILE A 99 -25.11 -8.40 -2.07
N ASP A 100 -24.37 -7.95 -3.08
CA ASP A 100 -24.73 -8.11 -4.48
C ASP A 100 -24.32 -9.50 -4.99
N TYR A 101 -25.13 -10.50 -4.72
CA TYR A 101 -24.89 -11.88 -5.13
C TYR A 101 -24.86 -12.04 -6.65
N ASP A 102 -25.65 -11.27 -7.40
CA ASP A 102 -25.65 -11.34 -8.87
C ASP A 102 -24.29 -10.88 -9.41
N LYS A 103 -23.72 -9.82 -8.85
CA LYS A 103 -22.37 -9.36 -9.21
C LYS A 103 -21.29 -10.36 -8.82
N ILE A 104 -21.42 -11.03 -7.68
CA ILE A 104 -20.48 -12.07 -7.24
C ILE A 104 -20.51 -13.25 -8.20
N GLU A 105 -21.70 -13.72 -8.60
CA GLU A 105 -21.87 -14.80 -9.57
C GLU A 105 -21.30 -14.42 -10.96
N GLU A 106 -21.45 -13.15 -11.37
CA GLU A 106 -20.83 -12.65 -12.60
C GLU A 106 -19.29 -12.69 -12.54
N MET A 107 -18.71 -12.32 -11.41
CA MET A 107 -17.25 -12.39 -11.18
C MET A 107 -16.74 -13.84 -11.13
N GLY A 108 -17.57 -14.75 -10.66
CA GLY A 108 -17.25 -16.16 -10.43
C GLY A 108 -16.42 -16.36 -9.16
N TYR A 109 -16.41 -17.63 -8.66
CA TYR A 109 -15.62 -18.04 -7.52
C TYR A 109 -14.25 -18.61 -7.94
N PRO A 110 -13.24 -18.47 -7.06
CA PRO A 110 -13.27 -17.84 -5.76
C PRO A 110 -13.29 -16.30 -5.83
N VAL A 111 -13.74 -15.66 -4.75
CA VAL A 111 -13.63 -14.21 -4.53
C VAL A 111 -12.83 -13.92 -3.26
N PHE A 112 -12.22 -12.73 -3.20
CA PHE A 112 -11.64 -12.22 -1.95
C PHE A 112 -12.60 -11.27 -1.26
N ILE A 113 -12.81 -11.48 0.04
CA ILE A 113 -13.63 -10.61 0.90
C ILE A 113 -12.71 -9.99 1.93
N LYS A 114 -12.67 -8.66 1.99
CA LYS A 114 -11.72 -7.91 2.81
C LYS A 114 -12.29 -6.56 3.24
N PRO A 115 -11.85 -5.99 4.40
CA PRO A 115 -12.18 -4.61 4.76
C PRO A 115 -11.79 -3.62 3.67
N ASN A 116 -12.62 -2.61 3.44
CA ASN A 116 -12.36 -1.58 2.43
C ASN A 116 -11.19 -0.67 2.80
N SER A 117 -11.07 -0.31 4.09
CA SER A 117 -10.03 0.56 4.63
C SER A 117 -9.17 -0.21 5.63
N GLY A 118 -7.95 -0.54 5.26
CA GLY A 118 -7.06 -1.30 6.12
C GLY A 118 -5.93 -1.92 5.35
N GLY A 119 -4.99 -2.49 6.07
CA GLY A 119 -3.80 -3.13 5.53
C GLY A 119 -3.50 -4.48 6.18
N SER A 120 -2.33 -5.02 5.84
CA SER A 120 -1.78 -6.26 6.44
C SER A 120 -2.68 -7.49 6.34
N SER A 121 -3.61 -7.54 5.38
CA SER A 121 -4.51 -8.69 5.14
C SER A 121 -5.37 -9.09 6.37
N VAL A 122 -5.61 -8.18 7.31
CA VAL A 122 -6.50 -8.43 8.45
C VAL A 122 -7.92 -8.64 7.94
N ALA A 123 -8.60 -9.69 8.43
CA ALA A 123 -9.96 -10.08 8.03
C ALA A 123 -10.13 -10.21 6.49
N THR A 124 -9.12 -10.76 5.82
CA THR A 124 -9.15 -11.07 4.38
C THR A 124 -9.41 -12.56 4.19
N PHE A 125 -10.47 -12.89 3.45
CA PHE A 125 -10.93 -14.26 3.24
C PHE A 125 -10.98 -14.59 1.76
N LYS A 126 -10.44 -15.74 1.38
CA LYS A 126 -10.67 -16.35 0.07
C LYS A 126 -11.91 -17.24 0.18
N VAL A 127 -12.95 -16.91 -0.54
CA VAL A 127 -14.27 -17.57 -0.49
C VAL A 127 -14.48 -18.35 -1.78
N GLU A 128 -14.67 -19.66 -1.64
CA GLU A 128 -14.72 -20.60 -2.77
C GLU A 128 -16.15 -20.85 -3.26
N CYS A 129 -17.19 -20.50 -2.47
CA CYS A 129 -18.58 -20.74 -2.79
C CYS A 129 -19.51 -19.71 -2.17
N ARG A 130 -20.76 -19.66 -2.65
CA ARG A 130 -21.80 -18.70 -2.25
C ARG A 130 -22.13 -18.77 -0.77
N GLU A 131 -22.15 -19.97 -0.23
CA GLU A 131 -22.58 -20.28 1.14
C GLU A 131 -21.71 -19.57 2.19
N ASP A 132 -20.41 -19.38 1.90
CA ASP A 132 -19.44 -18.80 2.81
C ASP A 132 -19.36 -17.25 2.73
N VAL A 133 -20.05 -16.64 1.74
CA VAL A 133 -19.94 -15.18 1.48
C VAL A 133 -20.45 -14.38 2.68
N GLU A 134 -21.63 -14.73 3.23
CA GLU A 134 -22.26 -13.97 4.32
C GLU A 134 -21.37 -13.96 5.57
N ASP A 135 -20.83 -15.10 5.96
CA ASP A 135 -19.98 -15.22 7.15
C ASP A 135 -18.69 -14.41 6.99
N ALA A 136 -18.08 -14.44 5.81
CA ALA A 136 -16.89 -13.65 5.51
C ALA A 136 -17.17 -12.13 5.49
N VAL A 137 -18.32 -11.70 4.92
CA VAL A 137 -18.75 -10.29 4.96
C VAL A 137 -19.02 -9.86 6.39
N ARG A 138 -19.71 -10.67 7.20
CA ARG A 138 -19.99 -10.39 8.62
C ARG A 138 -18.68 -10.18 9.39
N ALA A 139 -17.71 -11.07 9.23
CA ALA A 139 -16.41 -10.94 9.87
C ALA A 139 -15.64 -9.67 9.40
N GLY A 140 -15.75 -9.31 8.13
CA GLY A 140 -15.18 -8.07 7.62
C GLY A 140 -15.83 -6.81 8.19
N LEU A 141 -17.15 -6.82 8.39
CA LEU A 141 -17.92 -5.73 8.99
C LEU A 141 -17.65 -5.52 10.50
N GLU A 142 -17.06 -6.51 11.18
CA GLU A 142 -16.56 -6.30 12.55
C GLU A 142 -15.31 -5.39 12.59
N VAL A 143 -14.62 -5.24 11.47
CA VAL A 143 -13.35 -4.50 11.35
C VAL A 143 -13.54 -3.15 10.66
N ASP A 144 -14.44 -3.07 9.68
CA ASP A 144 -14.69 -1.86 8.89
C ASP A 144 -16.15 -1.70 8.55
N ASP A 145 -16.62 -0.47 8.34
CA ASP A 145 -17.99 -0.15 7.96
C ASP A 145 -18.34 -0.56 6.51
N ILE A 146 -17.33 -0.89 5.71
CA ILE A 146 -17.46 -1.30 4.32
C ILE A 146 -16.56 -2.52 4.07
N VAL A 147 -17.12 -3.53 3.45
CA VAL A 147 -16.40 -4.72 3.01
C VAL A 147 -16.36 -4.75 1.49
N MET A 148 -15.19 -5.00 0.93
CA MET A 148 -14.99 -5.23 -0.49
C MET A 148 -15.04 -6.72 -0.80
N ILE A 149 -15.77 -7.07 -1.85
CA ILE A 149 -15.82 -8.41 -2.44
C ILE A 149 -15.19 -8.28 -3.83
N GLU A 150 -14.05 -8.91 -4.04
CA GLU A 150 -13.19 -8.73 -5.21
C GLU A 150 -12.97 -10.04 -5.96
N ALA A 151 -13.02 -10.01 -7.28
CA ALA A 151 -12.71 -11.16 -8.11
C ALA A 151 -11.27 -11.65 -7.88
N TYR A 152 -11.11 -12.97 -7.74
CA TYR A 152 -9.80 -13.59 -7.66
C TYR A 152 -9.08 -13.53 -9.01
N LEU A 153 -7.87 -13.02 -9.00
CA LEU A 153 -6.97 -13.05 -10.15
C LEU A 153 -5.86 -14.08 -9.89
N PRO A 154 -5.82 -15.19 -10.63
CA PRO A 154 -4.71 -16.14 -10.50
C PRO A 154 -3.44 -15.54 -11.09
N GLY A 155 -2.34 -15.60 -10.37
CA GLY A 155 -1.06 -15.10 -10.86
C GLY A 155 -0.04 -14.84 -9.77
N ASP A 156 1.10 -14.33 -10.19
CA ASP A 156 2.20 -13.92 -9.32
C ASP A 156 2.02 -12.47 -8.84
N GLU A 157 2.38 -12.22 -7.59
CA GLU A 157 2.33 -10.88 -7.00
C GLU A 157 3.65 -10.13 -7.24
N TYR A 158 3.54 -8.85 -7.57
CA TYR A 158 4.66 -7.94 -7.81
C TYR A 158 4.43 -6.62 -7.09
N THR A 159 5.53 -5.98 -6.72
CA THR A 159 5.46 -4.62 -6.20
C THR A 159 6.40 -3.71 -6.97
N SER A 160 5.95 -2.48 -7.15
CA SER A 160 6.70 -1.41 -7.80
C SER A 160 6.79 -0.23 -6.84
N PHE A 161 8.01 0.28 -6.69
CA PHE A 161 8.30 1.49 -5.93
C PHE A 161 8.52 2.66 -6.89
N VAL A 162 7.84 3.78 -6.63
CA VAL A 162 8.00 5.03 -7.36
C VAL A 162 8.49 6.09 -6.38
N LEU A 163 9.59 6.76 -6.73
CA LEU A 163 10.20 7.84 -5.95
C LEU A 163 10.43 9.03 -6.87
N ASP A 164 9.84 10.19 -6.54
CA ASP A 164 9.92 11.43 -7.34
C ASP A 164 9.51 11.20 -8.82
N GLY A 165 8.48 10.37 -9.05
CA GLY A 165 8.00 9.99 -10.38
C GLY A 165 8.88 8.99 -11.14
N GLU A 166 9.98 8.53 -10.56
CA GLU A 166 10.87 7.54 -11.14
C GLU A 166 10.53 6.13 -10.61
N VAL A 167 10.34 5.17 -11.53
CA VAL A 167 10.05 3.77 -11.19
C VAL A 167 11.36 3.05 -10.84
N TYR A 168 11.36 2.36 -9.72
CA TYR A 168 12.49 1.58 -9.21
C TYR A 168 12.35 0.10 -9.58
N PRO A 169 13.41 -0.72 -9.42
CA PRO A 169 13.39 -2.14 -9.76
C PRO A 169 12.21 -2.88 -9.12
N THR A 170 11.54 -3.70 -9.92
CA THR A 170 10.37 -4.48 -9.52
C THR A 170 10.77 -5.61 -8.57
N ILE A 171 9.94 -5.88 -7.57
CA ILE A 171 10.08 -7.03 -6.68
C ILE A 171 8.94 -8.01 -6.96
N LYS A 172 9.26 -9.28 -7.14
CA LYS A 172 8.31 -10.39 -7.15
C LYS A 172 8.13 -10.91 -5.73
N ILE A 173 6.89 -11.16 -5.34
CA ILE A 173 6.52 -11.74 -4.06
C ILE A 173 5.92 -13.12 -4.34
N SER A 174 6.54 -14.16 -3.78
CA SER A 174 6.10 -15.54 -3.94
C SER A 174 5.73 -16.11 -2.57
N SER A 175 4.46 -16.48 -2.39
CA SER A 175 4.00 -17.16 -1.18
C SER A 175 3.95 -18.67 -1.42
N PRO A 176 4.39 -19.51 -0.46
CA PRO A 176 4.25 -20.96 -0.54
C PRO A 176 2.79 -21.43 -0.65
N THR A 177 1.85 -20.64 -0.14
CA THR A 177 0.40 -20.92 -0.17
C THR A 177 -0.29 -20.37 -1.42
N GLY A 178 0.44 -19.67 -2.30
CA GLY A 178 -0.13 -18.98 -3.46
C GLY A 178 -0.96 -17.74 -3.11
N PHE A 179 -0.96 -17.34 -1.84
CA PHE A 179 -1.59 -16.10 -1.35
C PHE A 179 -0.70 -15.43 -0.30
N PHE A 180 -0.51 -14.12 -0.43
CA PHE A 180 0.31 -13.33 0.49
C PHE A 180 -0.56 -12.82 1.65
N ASP A 181 -0.95 -13.74 2.54
CA ASP A 181 -1.74 -13.47 3.73
C ASP A 181 -0.91 -12.88 4.90
N PHE A 182 -1.60 -12.58 6.01
CA PHE A 182 -0.95 -12.07 7.22
C PHE A 182 0.10 -13.03 7.76
N GLU A 183 -0.17 -14.34 7.73
CA GLU A 183 0.78 -15.34 8.24
C GLU A 183 2.03 -15.40 7.39
N SER A 184 1.92 -15.43 6.05
CA SER A 184 3.08 -15.46 5.15
C SER A 184 3.90 -14.16 5.19
N LYS A 185 3.27 -13.01 5.49
CA LYS A 185 3.95 -11.70 5.67
C LYS A 185 4.86 -11.66 6.90
N TYR A 186 4.48 -12.33 7.97
CA TYR A 186 5.18 -12.24 9.27
C TYR A 186 5.77 -13.57 9.75
N SER A 187 5.59 -14.66 9.00
CA SER A 187 6.22 -15.95 9.27
C SER A 187 7.72 -15.91 9.02
N THR A 188 8.44 -16.78 9.72
CA THR A 188 9.87 -17.05 9.51
C THR A 188 10.09 -18.47 9.03
N GLY A 189 11.15 -18.68 8.23
CA GLY A 189 11.50 -20.03 7.74
C GLY A 189 10.75 -20.42 6.45
N ALA A 190 10.37 -21.71 6.33
CA ALA A 190 9.83 -22.29 5.10
C ALA A 190 8.45 -21.70 4.67
N ASN A 191 7.72 -21.08 5.59
CA ASN A 191 6.42 -20.47 5.34
C ASN A 191 6.51 -18.95 5.04
N ALA A 192 7.70 -18.36 5.10
CA ALA A 192 7.90 -16.97 4.77
C ALA A 192 7.73 -16.74 3.28
N ALA A 193 7.11 -15.62 2.92
CA ALA A 193 7.08 -15.19 1.54
C ALA A 193 8.51 -14.88 1.05
N LYS A 194 8.79 -15.27 -0.19
CA LYS A 194 10.05 -14.97 -0.85
C LYS A 194 9.88 -13.69 -1.67
N GLU A 195 10.71 -12.72 -1.37
CA GLU A 195 10.72 -11.42 -2.02
C GLU A 195 12.02 -11.25 -2.80
N GLU A 196 11.94 -11.13 -4.11
CA GLU A 196 13.09 -11.08 -5.00
C GLU A 196 13.00 -9.90 -5.96
N VAL A 197 14.11 -9.15 -6.08
CA VAL A 197 14.24 -8.18 -7.18
C VAL A 197 14.31 -8.95 -8.49
N VAL A 198 13.45 -8.59 -9.43
CA VAL A 198 13.36 -9.25 -10.72
C VAL A 198 13.53 -8.26 -11.88
N TYR A 199 14.12 -8.75 -12.97
CA TYR A 199 14.18 -8.05 -14.24
C TYR A 199 13.30 -8.81 -15.21
N LEU A 200 12.15 -8.20 -15.52
CA LEU A 200 11.13 -8.82 -16.36
C LEU A 200 11.53 -8.73 -17.84
N GLU A 201 10.92 -9.58 -18.65
CA GLU A 201 10.95 -9.42 -20.10
C GLU A 201 10.45 -8.02 -20.48
N LYS A 202 11.03 -7.45 -21.57
CA LYS A 202 10.85 -6.04 -21.92
C LYS A 202 9.39 -5.59 -21.94
N ASP A 203 8.51 -6.37 -22.53
CA ASP A 203 7.09 -6.00 -22.69
C ASP A 203 6.37 -5.95 -21.32
N LEU A 204 6.66 -6.88 -20.41
CA LEU A 204 6.12 -6.88 -19.05
C LEU A 204 6.71 -5.75 -18.20
N GLN A 205 8.03 -5.48 -18.35
CA GLN A 205 8.67 -4.37 -17.64
C GLN A 205 8.12 -3.02 -18.10
N ASP A 206 7.91 -2.84 -19.40
CA ASP A 206 7.32 -1.62 -19.96
C ASP A 206 5.85 -1.47 -19.47
N GLN A 207 5.11 -2.58 -19.35
CA GLN A 207 3.73 -2.57 -18.87
C GLN A 207 3.64 -2.14 -17.39
N ILE A 208 4.41 -2.75 -16.48
CA ILE A 208 4.39 -2.40 -15.05
C ILE A 208 4.91 -0.98 -14.82
N ASN A 209 5.95 -0.55 -15.56
CA ASN A 209 6.46 0.82 -15.47
C ASN A 209 5.42 1.84 -15.90
N LYS A 210 4.71 1.58 -17.01
CA LYS A 210 3.62 2.43 -17.49
C LYS A 210 2.47 2.50 -16.49
N ALA A 211 2.07 1.36 -15.92
CA ALA A 211 1.02 1.30 -14.91
C ALA A 211 1.42 2.07 -13.64
N SER A 212 2.65 1.91 -13.16
CA SER A 212 3.17 2.62 -11.99
C SER A 212 3.22 4.14 -12.18
N LYS A 213 3.63 4.60 -13.37
CA LYS A 213 3.56 6.04 -13.71
C LYS A 213 2.14 6.54 -13.81
N ALA A 214 1.23 5.79 -14.42
CA ALA A 214 -0.17 6.16 -14.50
C ALA A 214 -0.81 6.26 -13.11
N VAL A 215 -0.48 5.34 -12.19
CA VAL A 215 -0.86 5.42 -10.77
C VAL A 215 -0.33 6.70 -10.13
N TRP A 216 0.96 6.99 -10.30
CA TRP A 216 1.59 8.20 -9.75
C TRP A 216 0.83 9.47 -10.17
N ASP A 217 0.52 9.61 -11.46
CA ASP A 217 -0.17 10.78 -12.01
C ASP A 217 -1.64 10.83 -11.57
N THR A 218 -2.37 9.70 -11.63
CA THR A 218 -3.81 9.61 -11.30
C THR A 218 -4.10 9.96 -9.85
N PHE A 219 -3.23 9.54 -8.92
CA PHE A 219 -3.43 9.74 -7.49
C PHE A 219 -2.72 10.98 -6.94
N TYR A 220 -2.15 11.80 -7.81
CA TYR A 220 -1.39 12.99 -7.40
C TYR A 220 -0.31 12.68 -6.37
N CYS A 221 0.40 11.55 -6.59
CA CYS A 221 1.45 11.12 -5.69
C CYS A 221 2.58 12.15 -5.63
N ARG A 222 3.17 12.30 -4.45
CA ARG A 222 4.40 13.06 -4.24
C ARG A 222 5.36 12.25 -3.38
N ALA A 223 6.62 12.66 -3.37
CA ALA A 223 7.72 11.98 -2.72
C ALA A 223 7.82 10.51 -3.14
N TYR A 224 6.99 9.62 -2.61
CA TYR A 224 7.03 8.19 -2.95
C TYR A 224 5.68 7.49 -2.78
N VAL A 225 5.53 6.36 -3.47
CA VAL A 225 4.41 5.42 -3.33
C VAL A 225 4.87 4.01 -3.69
N ARG A 226 4.29 2.99 -3.06
CA ARG A 226 4.40 1.60 -3.47
C ARG A 226 3.07 1.15 -4.07
N ALA A 227 3.12 0.59 -5.27
CA ALA A 227 1.97 -0.02 -5.92
C ALA A 227 2.16 -1.54 -5.97
N ASP A 228 1.17 -2.28 -5.49
CA ASP A 228 1.17 -3.73 -5.50
C ASP A 228 0.29 -4.24 -6.65
N PHE A 229 0.78 -5.24 -7.36
CA PHE A 229 0.20 -5.76 -8.60
C PHE A 229 0.06 -7.28 -8.55
N ILE A 230 -0.89 -7.79 -9.33
CA ILE A 230 -0.90 -9.19 -9.72
C ILE A 230 -0.72 -9.30 -11.24
N LEU A 231 0.16 -10.19 -11.68
CA LEU A 231 0.30 -10.52 -13.11
C LEU A 231 -0.59 -11.73 -13.42
N SER A 232 -1.71 -11.47 -14.07
CA SER A 232 -2.65 -12.50 -14.46
C SER A 232 -2.85 -12.50 -15.98
N ASN A 233 -2.70 -13.65 -16.61
CA ASN A 233 -2.87 -13.82 -18.07
C ASN A 233 -2.11 -12.77 -18.91
N GLY A 234 -0.87 -12.43 -18.49
CA GLY A 234 0.00 -11.48 -19.20
C GLY A 234 -0.34 -10.00 -18.98
N THR A 235 -1.26 -9.68 -18.08
CA THR A 235 -1.66 -8.30 -17.73
C THR A 235 -1.39 -8.03 -16.26
N PHE A 236 -0.79 -6.88 -15.95
CA PHE A 236 -0.65 -6.38 -14.59
C PHE A 236 -1.93 -5.66 -14.14
N TYR A 237 -2.50 -6.12 -13.04
CA TYR A 237 -3.63 -5.52 -12.34
C TYR A 237 -3.16 -4.90 -11.03
N VAL A 238 -3.52 -3.65 -10.78
CA VAL A 238 -3.24 -3.00 -9.48
C VAL A 238 -4.14 -3.60 -8.41
N LEU A 239 -3.53 -4.04 -7.31
CA LEU A 239 -4.21 -4.56 -6.12
C LEU A 239 -4.48 -3.46 -5.11
N GLU A 240 -3.42 -2.75 -4.70
CA GLU A 240 -3.48 -1.67 -3.72
C GLU A 240 -2.31 -0.69 -3.87
N LEU A 241 -2.45 0.47 -3.24
CA LEU A 241 -1.45 1.53 -3.19
C LEU A 241 -1.10 1.83 -1.73
N ASN A 242 0.21 1.91 -1.44
CA ASN A 242 0.71 2.15 -0.10
C ASN A 242 1.48 3.47 -0.07
N THR A 243 0.97 4.45 0.67
CA THR A 243 1.57 5.80 0.77
C THR A 243 2.59 5.94 1.89
N LEU A 244 2.54 5.06 2.91
CA LEU A 244 3.55 4.93 3.97
C LEU A 244 3.99 3.45 4.14
N PRO A 245 4.62 2.86 3.11
CA PRO A 245 5.05 1.47 3.16
C PRO A 245 6.18 1.25 4.17
N GLY A 246 6.36 0.01 4.60
CA GLY A 246 7.42 -0.37 5.53
C GLY A 246 8.81 0.05 5.09
N MET A 247 9.59 0.56 6.03
CA MET A 247 10.93 1.14 5.80
C MET A 247 12.01 0.50 6.68
N THR A 248 11.83 -0.76 7.13
CA THR A 248 12.95 -1.48 7.73
C THR A 248 14.02 -1.78 6.67
N PRO A 249 15.30 -1.96 7.01
CA PRO A 249 16.34 -2.23 6.00
C PRO A 249 16.04 -3.43 5.08
N THR A 250 15.22 -4.35 5.53
CA THR A 250 14.79 -5.56 4.79
C THR A 250 13.46 -5.41 4.07
N SER A 251 12.75 -4.29 4.24
CA SER A 251 11.47 -4.03 3.57
C SER A 251 11.64 -3.87 2.05
N LEU A 252 10.52 -3.99 1.33
CA LEU A 252 10.48 -3.99 -0.15
C LEU A 252 11.10 -2.72 -0.76
N ILE A 253 10.78 -1.54 -0.21
CA ILE A 253 11.29 -0.26 -0.73
C ILE A 253 12.80 -0.13 -0.59
N PRO A 254 13.43 -0.30 0.59
CA PRO A 254 14.88 -0.28 0.71
C PRO A 254 15.57 -1.33 -0.17
N ARG A 255 14.96 -2.50 -0.33
CA ARG A 255 15.47 -3.56 -1.21
C ARG A 255 15.46 -3.15 -2.68
N SER A 256 14.36 -2.57 -3.16
CA SER A 256 14.24 -2.04 -4.52
C SER A 256 15.23 -0.89 -4.77
N ALA A 257 15.36 0.03 -3.81
CA ALA A 257 16.31 1.15 -3.88
C ALA A 257 17.78 0.67 -3.92
N ASN A 258 18.12 -0.31 -3.09
CA ASN A 258 19.46 -0.91 -3.07
C ASN A 258 19.81 -1.58 -4.39
N ALA A 259 18.87 -2.26 -5.03
CA ALA A 259 19.06 -2.84 -6.36
C ALA A 259 19.34 -1.78 -7.44
N LYS A 260 18.94 -0.53 -7.20
CA LYS A 260 19.26 0.63 -8.04
C LYS A 260 20.57 1.33 -7.64
N GLY A 261 21.22 0.86 -6.58
CA GLY A 261 22.50 1.40 -6.11
C GLY A 261 22.40 2.44 -5.01
N LEU A 262 21.20 2.69 -4.43
CA LEU A 262 21.03 3.55 -3.26
C LEU A 262 21.22 2.77 -1.98
N SER A 263 22.11 3.20 -1.12
CA SER A 263 22.17 2.73 0.28
C SER A 263 20.92 3.14 1.03
N TYR A 264 20.71 2.53 2.19
CA TYR A 264 19.53 2.84 3.01
C TYR A 264 19.54 4.31 3.51
N SER A 265 20.69 4.84 3.88
CA SER A 265 20.81 6.25 4.29
C SER A 265 20.54 7.21 3.12
N GLU A 266 21.10 6.94 1.94
CA GLU A 266 20.82 7.73 0.74
C GLU A 266 19.35 7.69 0.32
N LEU A 267 18.66 6.55 0.50
CA LEU A 267 17.23 6.46 0.29
C LEU A 267 16.43 7.35 1.24
N VAL A 268 16.77 7.33 2.53
CA VAL A 268 16.11 8.16 3.55
C VAL A 268 16.31 9.64 3.25
N ASP A 269 17.54 10.06 2.97
CA ASP A 269 17.87 11.45 2.56
C ASP A 269 17.09 11.85 1.30
N LYS A 270 17.05 10.99 0.28
CA LYS A 270 16.33 11.26 -0.97
C LYS A 270 14.81 11.39 -0.76
N ILE A 271 14.22 10.57 0.13
CA ILE A 271 12.80 10.72 0.50
C ILE A 271 12.56 12.07 1.17
N MET A 272 13.43 12.51 2.08
CA MET A 272 13.30 13.84 2.70
C MET A 272 13.41 14.96 1.67
N GLU A 273 14.43 14.93 0.82
CA GLU A 273 14.64 15.93 -0.23
C GLU A 273 13.46 16.03 -1.21
N THR A 274 12.89 14.90 -1.62
CA THR A 274 11.74 14.89 -2.54
C THR A 274 10.44 15.30 -1.87
N SER A 275 10.33 15.11 -0.56
CA SER A 275 9.16 15.53 0.22
C SER A 275 9.13 17.03 0.50
N LEU A 276 10.26 17.72 0.36
CA LEU A 276 10.40 19.18 0.55
C LEU A 276 10.17 19.99 -0.74
N LYS A 277 10.00 19.32 -1.88
CA LYS A 277 9.65 19.98 -3.16
C LYS A 277 8.16 20.34 -3.20
#